data_7d7038639c52b063b40b9251f36b02e1
#
_entry.id   7d7038639c52b063b40b9251f36b02e1
#
_cell.length_a   1.000
_cell.length_b   1.000
_cell.length_c   1.000
_cell.angle_alpha   90.00
_cell.angle_beta   90.00
_cell.angle_gamma   90.00
#
_symmetry.space_group_name_H-M   'P 1'
#
loop_
_entity.id
_entity.type
_entity.pdbx_description
1 polymer ?
#
loop_
_entity_poly.entity_id
_entity_poly.type
_entity_poly.pdbx_seq_one_letter_code
_entity_poly.pdbx_strand_id
1 'polypeptide(L)'
;MKREYWTLFGILSFIVPYTLINNFSLSREAYHLLLPIDNLIPFVPSFVLFYMLTFAYLIVVPYILIKDKKQFAALSLSFISIMLIGYIIFLLFPVKTILRPENIASGFWNGLVKMSYLADAPGFNNFPSLHVALSLLVSLIVYNHDKKHWWVWIMFSGIMFSTMFIKQHYIIDVVAGILLGIIGYLVYLWLRKPKLL
;
A
#
# COMPACT_ATOMS: atom_id res chain seq x y z
N MET A 1 19.11 -15.79 5.44
CA MET A 1 18.63 -14.94 6.55
C MET A 1 17.36 -15.55 7.13
N LYS A 2 17.07 -15.41 8.41
CA LYS A 2 15.82 -15.86 9.04
C LYS A 2 14.65 -14.98 8.59
N ARG A 3 13.41 -15.52 8.56
CA ARG A 3 12.23 -14.76 8.10
C ARG A 3 11.92 -13.54 8.96
N GLU A 4 12.20 -13.62 10.26
CA GLU A 4 12.04 -12.53 11.23
C GLU A 4 12.86 -11.30 10.82
N TYR A 5 14.10 -11.49 10.37
CA TYR A 5 14.95 -10.40 9.90
C TYR A 5 14.42 -9.76 8.60
N TRP A 6 13.89 -10.57 7.68
CA TRP A 6 13.25 -10.06 6.48
C TRP A 6 12.01 -9.22 6.80
N THR A 7 11.20 -9.69 7.75
CA THR A 7 10.01 -8.96 8.21
C THR A 7 10.38 -7.64 8.86
N LEU A 8 11.34 -7.65 9.80
CA LEU A 8 11.81 -6.44 10.47
C LEU A 8 12.39 -5.44 9.46
N PHE A 9 13.20 -5.90 8.52
CA PHE A 9 13.76 -5.05 7.48
C PHE A 9 12.68 -4.45 6.58
N GLY A 10 11.65 -5.22 6.22
CA GLY A 10 10.49 -4.73 5.48
C GLY A 10 9.73 -3.64 6.24
N ILE A 11 9.48 -3.82 7.52
CA ILE A 11 8.81 -2.82 8.38
C ILE A 11 9.64 -1.54 8.47
N LEU A 12 10.93 -1.64 8.77
CA LEU A 12 11.81 -0.49 8.90
C LEU A 12 11.97 0.26 7.57
N SER A 13 12.10 -0.47 6.47
CA SER A 13 12.19 0.12 5.13
C SER A 13 10.89 0.80 4.68
N PHE A 14 9.76 0.48 5.29
CA PHE A 14 8.50 1.19 5.09
C PHE A 14 8.43 2.45 5.95
N ILE A 15 8.51 2.32 7.27
CA ILE A 15 8.20 3.43 8.20
C ILE A 15 9.20 4.58 8.06
N VAL A 16 10.50 4.28 8.08
CA VAL A 16 11.54 5.33 8.15
C VAL A 16 11.60 6.18 6.88
N PRO A 17 11.79 5.60 5.66
CA PRO A 17 11.84 6.42 4.46
C PRO A 17 10.52 7.12 4.15
N TYR A 18 9.38 6.46 4.39
CA TYR A 18 8.06 7.04 4.19
C TYR A 18 7.89 8.35 4.98
N THR A 19 8.22 8.32 6.27
CA THR A 19 8.11 9.49 7.15
C THR A 19 9.09 10.59 6.75
N LEU A 20 10.35 10.22 6.42
CA LEU A 20 11.37 11.19 6.00
C LEU A 20 10.98 11.90 4.69
N ILE A 21 10.50 11.15 3.69
CA ILE A 21 10.09 11.71 2.40
C ILE A 21 8.86 12.61 2.56
N ASN A 22 7.88 12.18 3.37
CA ASN A 22 6.67 12.94 3.64
C ASN A 22 7.01 14.29 4.30
N ASN A 23 7.92 14.32 5.26
CA ASN A 23 8.41 15.53 5.90
C ASN A 23 9.27 16.40 4.98
N PHE A 24 10.13 15.80 4.16
CA PHE A 24 10.93 16.53 3.19
C PHE A 24 10.06 17.28 2.17
N SER A 25 8.91 16.74 1.84
CA SER A 25 7.99 17.34 0.88
C SER A 25 7.16 18.51 1.44
N LEU A 26 7.25 18.83 2.75
CA LEU A 26 6.52 19.93 3.38
C LEU A 26 6.79 21.31 2.76
N SER A 27 8.02 21.54 2.30
CA SER A 27 8.44 22.81 1.68
C SER A 27 8.22 22.86 0.17
N ARG A 28 7.58 21.84 -0.41
CA ARG A 28 7.40 21.69 -1.85
C ARG A 28 5.95 21.87 -2.24
N GLU A 29 5.73 22.38 -3.44
CA GLU A 29 4.41 22.37 -4.05
C GLU A 29 3.96 20.93 -4.33
N ALA A 30 2.71 20.62 -3.98
CA ALA A 30 2.11 19.33 -4.24
C ALA A 30 1.30 19.33 -5.53
N TYR A 31 1.41 18.24 -6.29
CA TYR A 31 0.52 17.99 -7.41
C TYR A 31 -0.82 17.43 -6.92
N HIS A 32 -1.90 17.76 -7.64
CA HIS A 32 -3.24 17.25 -7.40
C HIS A 32 -3.72 16.53 -8.66
N LEU A 33 -3.96 15.22 -8.54
CA LEU A 33 -4.30 14.35 -9.68
C LEU A 33 -5.81 14.10 -9.78
N LEU A 34 -6.62 15.08 -9.37
CA LEU A 34 -8.08 15.00 -9.33
C LEU A 34 -8.67 14.78 -10.74
N LEU A 35 -9.42 13.70 -10.89
CA LEU A 35 -10.25 13.43 -12.06
C LEU A 35 -11.73 13.71 -11.72
N PRO A 36 -12.58 14.10 -12.69
CA PRO A 36 -14.02 14.33 -12.44
C PRO A 36 -14.71 13.15 -11.75
N ILE A 37 -14.32 11.92 -12.09
CA ILE A 37 -14.87 10.70 -11.52
C ILE A 37 -14.54 10.53 -10.01
N ASP A 38 -13.45 11.12 -9.51
CA ASP A 38 -13.09 11.05 -8.09
C ASP A 38 -14.15 11.72 -7.18
N ASN A 39 -14.83 12.76 -7.72
CA ASN A 39 -15.90 13.44 -7.01
C ASN A 39 -17.19 12.61 -6.91
N LEU A 40 -17.37 11.63 -7.79
CA LEU A 40 -18.52 10.73 -7.79
C LEU A 40 -18.39 9.59 -6.78
N ILE A 41 -17.17 9.31 -6.30
CA ILE A 41 -16.93 8.28 -5.29
C ILE A 41 -17.48 8.76 -3.94
N PRO A 42 -18.39 8.01 -3.28
CA PRO A 42 -18.91 8.42 -1.98
C PRO A 42 -17.84 8.34 -0.88
N PHE A 43 -18.01 9.14 0.16
CA PHE A 43 -17.25 8.99 1.40
C PHE A 43 -17.93 7.94 2.28
N VAL A 44 -17.27 6.81 2.54
CA VAL A 44 -17.81 5.68 3.31
C VAL A 44 -16.84 5.33 4.45
N PRO A 45 -17.00 5.96 5.63
CA PRO A 45 -16.04 5.85 6.73
C PRO A 45 -15.79 4.43 7.23
N SER A 46 -16.78 3.53 7.17
CA SER A 46 -16.64 2.13 7.64
C SER A 46 -15.56 1.34 6.87
N PHE A 47 -15.22 1.74 5.64
CA PHE A 47 -14.14 1.13 4.88
C PHE A 47 -12.74 1.39 5.48
N VAL A 48 -12.62 2.30 6.45
CA VAL A 48 -11.37 2.52 7.20
C VAL A 48 -10.86 1.23 7.86
N LEU A 49 -11.75 0.28 8.16
CA LEU A 49 -11.36 -1.03 8.69
C LEU A 49 -10.39 -1.75 7.75
N PHE A 50 -10.71 -1.85 6.45
CA PHE A 50 -9.82 -2.47 5.46
C PHE A 50 -8.52 -1.70 5.31
N TYR A 51 -8.58 -0.36 5.36
CA TYR A 51 -7.39 0.50 5.31
C TYR A 51 -6.44 0.22 6.47
N MET A 52 -6.94 0.16 7.71
CA MET A 52 -6.15 -0.13 8.90
C MET A 52 -5.62 -1.57 8.92
N LEU A 53 -6.41 -2.53 8.43
CA LEU A 53 -6.01 -3.93 8.32
C LEU A 53 -4.89 -4.16 7.30
N THR A 54 -4.61 -3.19 6.42
CA THR A 54 -3.55 -3.33 5.40
C THR A 54 -2.22 -3.73 6.02
N PHE A 55 -1.78 -3.07 7.08
CA PHE A 55 -0.49 -3.38 7.71
C PHE A 55 -0.42 -4.79 8.28
N ALA A 56 -1.48 -5.22 8.96
CA ALA A 56 -1.58 -6.60 9.45
C ALA A 56 -1.59 -7.59 8.28
N TYR A 57 -2.35 -7.30 7.23
CA TYR A 57 -2.42 -8.12 6.02
C TYR A 57 -1.05 -8.28 5.35
N LEU A 58 -0.31 -7.20 5.17
CA LEU A 58 0.99 -7.22 4.50
C LEU A 58 2.07 -7.98 5.27
N ILE A 59 1.97 -8.05 6.61
CA ILE A 59 2.97 -8.68 7.46
C ILE A 59 2.55 -10.09 7.86
N VAL A 60 1.35 -10.24 8.44
CA VAL A 60 0.92 -11.48 9.09
C VAL A 60 0.61 -12.56 8.06
N VAL A 61 -0.08 -12.20 6.98
CA VAL A 61 -0.53 -13.19 5.99
C VAL A 61 0.65 -13.89 5.30
N PRO A 62 1.62 -13.20 4.69
CA PRO A 62 2.75 -13.88 4.09
C PRO A 62 3.64 -14.58 5.14
N TYR A 63 3.78 -14.03 6.34
CA TYR A 63 4.56 -14.67 7.41
C TYR A 63 3.98 -16.01 7.84
N ILE A 64 2.65 -16.12 7.93
CA ILE A 64 1.97 -17.36 8.29
C ILE A 64 1.96 -18.35 7.12
N LEU A 65 1.66 -17.90 5.91
CA LEU A 65 1.37 -18.78 4.78
C LEU A 65 2.59 -19.17 3.95
N ILE A 66 3.60 -18.30 3.84
CA ILE A 66 4.82 -18.58 3.05
C ILE A 66 5.91 -19.13 3.96
N LYS A 67 6.01 -20.45 4.05
CA LYS A 67 7.00 -21.13 4.94
C LYS A 67 8.37 -21.31 4.29
N ASP A 68 8.42 -21.48 2.97
CA ASP A 68 9.66 -21.62 2.23
C ASP A 68 10.51 -20.36 2.31
N LYS A 69 11.78 -20.52 2.76
CA LYS A 69 12.69 -19.39 3.02
C LYS A 69 13.07 -18.63 1.75
N LYS A 70 13.25 -19.35 0.61
CA LYS A 70 13.61 -18.72 -0.66
C LYS A 70 12.44 -17.94 -1.22
N GLN A 71 11.23 -18.50 -1.14
CA GLN A 71 10.01 -17.83 -1.54
C GLN A 71 9.74 -16.58 -0.69
N PHE A 72 9.95 -16.68 0.61
CA PHE A 72 9.79 -15.53 1.52
C PHE A 72 10.83 -14.44 1.25
N ALA A 73 12.09 -14.80 0.98
CA ALA A 73 13.12 -13.84 0.59
C ALA A 73 12.80 -13.14 -0.74
N ALA A 74 12.33 -13.88 -1.74
CA ALA A 74 11.91 -13.31 -3.03
C ALA A 74 10.73 -12.33 -2.85
N LEU A 75 9.72 -12.67 -2.01
CA LEU A 75 8.62 -11.78 -1.66
C LEU A 75 9.14 -10.50 -1.00
N SER A 76 10.03 -10.63 -0.01
CA SER A 76 10.57 -9.49 0.73
C SER A 76 11.38 -8.55 -0.17
N LEU A 77 12.21 -9.10 -1.07
CA LEU A 77 12.97 -8.31 -2.05
C LEU A 77 12.04 -7.60 -3.04
N SER A 78 10.99 -8.26 -3.50
CA SER A 78 9.99 -7.65 -4.39
C SER A 78 9.21 -6.53 -3.69
N PHE A 79 8.85 -6.74 -2.42
CA PHE A 79 8.23 -5.74 -1.57
C PHE A 79 9.10 -4.48 -1.46
N ILE A 80 10.39 -4.67 -1.14
CA ILE A 80 11.36 -3.58 -1.04
C ILE A 80 11.54 -2.86 -2.39
N SER A 81 11.58 -3.61 -3.51
CA SER A 81 11.70 -3.02 -4.85
C SER A 81 10.53 -2.10 -5.18
N ILE A 82 9.30 -2.53 -4.86
CA ILE A 82 8.10 -1.69 -5.03
C ILE A 82 8.21 -0.42 -4.20
N MET A 83 8.60 -0.55 -2.93
CA MET A 83 8.73 0.60 -2.04
C MET A 83 9.77 1.58 -2.54
N LEU A 84 10.94 1.11 -2.99
CA LEU A 84 12.00 1.97 -3.54
C LEU A 84 11.52 2.73 -4.78
N ILE A 85 10.81 2.06 -5.69
CA ILE A 85 10.22 2.74 -6.87
C ILE A 85 9.22 3.79 -6.41
N GLY A 86 8.32 3.46 -5.48
CA GLY A 86 7.35 4.40 -4.94
C GLY A 86 8.00 5.60 -4.28
N TYR A 87 9.05 5.40 -3.47
CA TYR A 87 9.78 6.48 -2.80
C TYR A 87 10.51 7.41 -3.79
N ILE A 88 11.09 6.86 -4.85
CA ILE A 88 11.67 7.68 -5.91
C ILE A 88 10.60 8.56 -6.55
N ILE A 89 9.41 7.99 -6.83
CA ILE A 89 8.30 8.75 -7.40
C ILE A 89 7.80 9.81 -6.40
N PHE A 90 7.63 9.50 -5.12
CA PHE A 90 7.22 10.48 -4.09
C PHE A 90 8.20 11.65 -3.98
N LEU A 91 9.51 11.37 -4.08
CA LEU A 91 10.56 12.40 -4.06
C LEU A 91 10.50 13.28 -5.31
N LEU A 92 10.28 12.69 -6.49
CA LEU A 92 10.28 13.42 -7.75
C LEU A 92 8.95 14.11 -8.02
N PHE A 93 7.85 13.51 -7.58
CA PHE A 93 6.49 13.93 -7.88
C PHE A 93 5.59 13.85 -6.65
N PRO A 94 5.70 14.82 -5.70
CA PRO A 94 4.90 14.82 -4.48
C PRO A 94 3.43 15.09 -4.79
N VAL A 95 2.57 14.12 -4.52
CA VAL A 95 1.12 14.22 -4.75
C VAL A 95 0.38 14.24 -3.42
N LYS A 96 -0.54 15.19 -3.29
CA LYS A 96 -1.41 15.32 -2.10
C LYS A 96 -2.87 15.29 -2.51
N THR A 97 -3.70 14.56 -1.78
CA THR A 97 -5.15 14.57 -2.02
C THR A 97 -5.83 15.81 -1.42
N ILE A 98 -6.76 16.37 -2.17
CA ILE A 98 -7.69 17.41 -1.72
C ILE A 98 -9.12 16.88 -1.52
N LEU A 99 -9.31 15.56 -1.64
CA LEU A 99 -10.62 14.92 -1.52
C LEU A 99 -11.06 14.75 -0.06
N ARG A 100 -10.14 14.86 0.91
CA ARG A 100 -10.44 14.66 2.32
C ARG A 100 -11.49 15.69 2.79
N PRO A 101 -12.62 15.26 3.39
CA PRO A 101 -13.61 16.20 3.92
C PRO A 101 -13.00 17.07 5.03
N GLU A 102 -13.23 18.40 4.95
CA GLU A 102 -12.78 19.34 5.99
C GLU A 102 -13.49 19.09 7.31
N ASN A 103 -14.79 18.81 7.25
CA ASN A 103 -15.65 18.55 8.39
C ASN A 103 -16.12 17.10 8.39
N ILE A 104 -15.52 16.29 9.24
CA ILE A 104 -15.95 14.91 9.47
C ILE A 104 -16.79 14.88 10.75
N ALA A 105 -18.04 14.40 10.66
CA ALA A 105 -18.96 14.27 11.78
C ALA A 105 -18.36 13.44 12.94
N SER A 106 -18.96 13.49 14.11
CA SER A 106 -18.63 12.58 15.21
C SER A 106 -19.10 11.15 14.89
N GLY A 107 -18.48 10.17 15.54
CA GLY A 107 -18.84 8.77 15.40
C GLY A 107 -17.63 7.86 15.33
N PHE A 108 -17.82 6.59 15.63
CA PHE A 108 -16.74 5.59 15.74
C PHE A 108 -15.89 5.50 14.46
N TRP A 109 -16.53 5.23 13.31
CA TRP A 109 -15.84 5.10 12.03
C TRP A 109 -15.15 6.39 11.59
N ASN A 110 -15.83 7.52 11.80
CA ASN A 110 -15.29 8.83 11.51
C ASN A 110 -14.06 9.15 12.37
N GLY A 111 -14.06 8.75 13.64
CA GLY A 111 -12.91 8.84 14.54
C GLY A 111 -11.70 8.06 14.01
N LEU A 112 -11.91 6.84 13.54
CA LEU A 112 -10.84 6.02 12.93
C LEU A 112 -10.31 6.63 11.62
N VAL A 113 -11.18 7.22 10.79
CA VAL A 113 -10.73 7.95 9.59
C VAL A 113 -9.86 9.14 9.96
N LYS A 114 -10.27 9.95 10.97
CA LYS A 114 -9.45 11.06 11.46
C LYS A 114 -8.07 10.59 11.93
N MET A 115 -8.02 9.47 12.67
CA MET A 115 -6.74 8.87 13.10
C MET A 115 -5.88 8.46 11.90
N SER A 116 -6.46 7.85 10.87
CA SER A 116 -5.72 7.46 9.66
C SER A 116 -5.16 8.67 8.92
N TYR A 117 -5.89 9.77 8.86
CA TYR A 117 -5.42 11.02 8.26
C TYR A 117 -4.26 11.65 9.04
N LEU A 118 -4.34 11.62 10.40
CA LEU A 118 -3.25 12.10 11.25
C LEU A 118 -1.99 11.25 11.11
N ALA A 119 -2.14 9.93 11.03
CA ALA A 119 -1.01 9.02 10.84
C ALA A 119 -0.30 9.19 9.50
N ASP A 120 -1.03 9.64 8.47
CA ASP A 120 -0.50 9.91 7.13
C ASP A 120 -0.03 11.36 6.94
N ALA A 121 -0.27 12.24 7.91
CA ALA A 121 0.12 13.65 7.80
C ALA A 121 1.64 13.81 7.57
N PRO A 122 2.05 14.77 6.72
CA PRO A 122 1.28 15.77 5.97
C PRO A 122 0.68 15.30 4.63
N GLY A 123 0.82 14.03 4.23
CA GLY A 123 0.08 13.41 3.15
C GLY A 123 0.56 13.72 1.73
N PHE A 124 1.88 13.80 1.52
CA PHE A 124 2.50 14.05 0.20
C PHE A 124 2.84 12.77 -0.59
N ASN A 125 2.69 11.60 0.04
CA ASN A 125 3.12 10.33 -0.52
C ASN A 125 1.94 9.54 -1.13
N ASN A 126 1.15 10.19 -1.99
CA ASN A 126 -0.09 9.58 -2.50
C ASN A 126 0.09 8.79 -3.80
N PHE A 127 0.93 9.24 -4.73
CA PHE A 127 1.06 8.61 -6.05
C PHE A 127 2.43 7.94 -6.24
N PRO A 128 2.47 6.66 -6.59
CA PRO A 128 1.38 5.68 -6.69
C PRO A 128 0.92 5.15 -5.32
N SER A 129 -0.29 4.56 -5.23
CA SER A 129 -0.76 3.98 -3.98
C SER A 129 0.02 2.73 -3.59
N LEU A 130 0.88 2.84 -2.57
CA LEU A 130 1.61 1.68 -2.02
C LEU A 130 0.69 0.70 -1.28
N HIS A 131 -0.42 1.16 -0.72
CA HIS A 131 -1.43 0.27 -0.12
C HIS A 131 -1.96 -0.72 -1.16
N VAL A 132 -2.29 -0.23 -2.34
CA VAL A 132 -2.80 -1.05 -3.44
C VAL A 132 -1.69 -1.93 -4.03
N ALA A 133 -0.52 -1.35 -4.29
CA ALA A 133 0.59 -2.08 -4.91
C ALA A 133 1.04 -3.29 -4.07
N LEU A 134 1.27 -3.07 -2.77
CA LEU A 134 1.77 -4.11 -1.87
C LEU A 134 0.70 -5.16 -1.56
N SER A 135 -0.56 -4.74 -1.38
CA SER A 135 -1.65 -5.69 -1.15
C SER A 135 -1.92 -6.57 -2.38
N LEU A 136 -1.82 -6.03 -3.59
CA LEU A 136 -1.90 -6.82 -4.81
C LEU A 136 -0.75 -7.82 -4.92
N LEU A 137 0.50 -7.39 -4.66
CA LEU A 137 1.67 -8.26 -4.67
C LEU A 137 1.47 -9.45 -3.72
N VAL A 138 1.09 -9.20 -2.47
CA VAL A 138 0.84 -10.25 -1.47
C VAL A 138 -0.27 -11.18 -1.94
N SER A 139 -1.38 -10.64 -2.45
CA SER A 139 -2.52 -11.43 -2.92
C SER A 139 -2.13 -12.35 -4.09
N LEU A 140 -1.40 -11.84 -5.08
CA LEU A 140 -0.92 -12.62 -6.21
C LEU A 140 0.00 -13.77 -5.75
N ILE A 141 0.94 -13.50 -4.85
CA ILE A 141 1.89 -14.51 -4.37
C ILE A 141 1.19 -15.58 -3.54
N VAL A 142 0.35 -15.19 -2.58
CA VAL A 142 -0.35 -16.12 -1.69
C VAL A 142 -1.34 -16.98 -2.47
N TYR A 143 -2.13 -16.38 -3.35
CA TYR A 143 -3.08 -17.13 -4.18
C TYR A 143 -2.39 -18.09 -5.15
N ASN A 144 -1.24 -17.71 -5.73
CA ASN A 144 -0.50 -18.61 -6.61
C ASN A 144 0.33 -19.65 -5.85
N HIS A 145 0.58 -19.43 -4.56
CA HIS A 145 1.15 -20.46 -3.68
C HIS A 145 0.13 -21.59 -3.38
N ASP A 146 -1.11 -21.21 -3.03
CA ASP A 146 -2.20 -22.17 -2.81
C ASP A 146 -3.55 -21.49 -3.08
N LYS A 147 -4.28 -22.00 -4.09
CA LYS A 147 -5.57 -21.45 -4.55
C LYS A 147 -6.68 -21.45 -3.50
N LYS A 148 -6.56 -22.27 -2.43
CA LYS A 148 -7.51 -22.25 -1.30
C LYS A 148 -7.56 -20.91 -0.58
N HIS A 149 -6.51 -20.07 -0.72
CA HIS A 149 -6.44 -18.74 -0.14
C HIS A 149 -7.10 -17.67 -1.04
N TRP A 150 -8.18 -18.01 -1.76
CA TRP A 150 -8.93 -17.09 -2.62
C TRP A 150 -9.45 -15.84 -1.89
N TRP A 151 -9.65 -15.91 -0.57
CA TRP A 151 -10.08 -14.79 0.28
C TRP A 151 -9.13 -13.59 0.26
N VAL A 152 -7.87 -13.77 -0.17
CA VAL A 152 -6.91 -12.65 -0.34
C VAL A 152 -7.41 -11.63 -1.36
N TRP A 153 -8.25 -12.05 -2.32
CA TRP A 153 -8.86 -11.15 -3.28
C TRP A 153 -9.95 -10.27 -2.65
N ILE A 154 -10.67 -10.76 -1.64
CA ILE A 154 -11.60 -9.96 -0.85
C ILE A 154 -10.81 -8.90 -0.08
N MET A 155 -9.71 -9.28 0.56
CA MET A 155 -8.85 -8.35 1.28
C MET A 155 -8.25 -7.30 0.34
N PHE A 156 -7.69 -7.71 -0.80
CA PHE A 156 -7.16 -6.78 -1.79
C PHE A 156 -8.22 -5.79 -2.27
N SER A 157 -9.41 -6.28 -2.67
CA SER A 157 -10.50 -5.42 -3.13
C SER A 157 -10.97 -4.47 -2.01
N GLY A 158 -11.12 -4.97 -0.79
CA GLY A 158 -11.48 -4.15 0.37
C GLY A 158 -10.45 -3.05 0.63
N ILE A 159 -9.15 -3.36 0.59
CA ILE A 159 -8.06 -2.39 0.75
C ILE A 159 -8.10 -1.37 -0.41
N MET A 160 -8.19 -1.82 -1.64
CA MET A 160 -8.23 -0.97 -2.83
C MET A 160 -9.41 0.03 -2.75
N PHE A 161 -10.62 -0.45 -2.51
CA PHE A 161 -11.78 0.44 -2.39
C PHE A 161 -11.72 1.34 -1.15
N SER A 162 -11.14 0.86 -0.04
CA SER A 162 -11.00 1.66 1.17
C SER A 162 -10.20 2.95 0.91
N THR A 163 -9.13 2.87 0.13
CA THR A 163 -8.28 4.03 -0.17
C THR A 163 -9.06 5.15 -0.87
N MET A 164 -10.04 4.79 -1.72
CA MET A 164 -10.91 5.73 -2.41
C MET A 164 -12.08 6.19 -1.54
N PHE A 165 -12.75 5.27 -0.84
CA PHE A 165 -13.95 5.57 -0.04
C PHE A 165 -13.66 6.40 1.21
N ILE A 166 -12.45 6.29 1.80
CA ILE A 166 -12.01 7.19 2.87
C ILE A 166 -11.22 8.39 2.33
N LYS A 167 -11.26 8.64 1.00
CA LYS A 167 -10.66 9.82 0.37
C LYS A 167 -9.15 10.00 0.59
N GLN A 168 -8.42 8.89 0.75
CA GLN A 168 -6.95 8.92 0.86
C GLN A 168 -6.27 9.02 -0.51
N HIS A 169 -6.84 8.40 -1.55
CA HIS A 169 -6.24 8.32 -2.88
C HIS A 169 -7.21 8.73 -3.98
N TYR A 170 -6.67 9.27 -5.05
CA TYR A 170 -7.33 9.41 -6.34
C TYR A 170 -7.40 8.06 -7.07
N ILE A 171 -8.32 7.91 -8.03
CA ILE A 171 -8.39 6.71 -8.88
C ILE A 171 -7.06 6.45 -9.59
N ILE A 172 -6.40 7.51 -10.08
CA ILE A 172 -5.14 7.37 -10.79
C ILE A 172 -4.02 6.82 -9.91
N ASP A 173 -4.02 7.14 -8.61
CA ASP A 173 -3.07 6.56 -7.64
C ASP A 173 -3.29 5.06 -7.51
N VAL A 174 -4.57 4.64 -7.51
CA VAL A 174 -4.98 3.23 -7.43
C VAL A 174 -4.55 2.48 -8.68
N VAL A 175 -4.82 3.03 -9.87
CA VAL A 175 -4.41 2.43 -11.16
C VAL A 175 -2.89 2.27 -11.23
N ALA A 176 -2.15 3.32 -10.88
CA ALA A 176 -0.68 3.26 -10.82
C ALA A 176 -0.19 2.26 -9.77
N GLY A 177 -0.88 2.15 -8.63
CA GLY A 177 -0.61 1.15 -7.59
C GLY A 177 -0.80 -0.27 -8.11
N ILE A 178 -1.86 -0.54 -8.87
CA ILE A 178 -2.09 -1.85 -9.51
C ILE A 178 -0.93 -2.19 -10.46
N LEU A 179 -0.54 -1.26 -11.33
CA LEU A 179 0.57 -1.46 -12.26
C LEU A 179 1.88 -1.75 -11.51
N LEU A 180 2.16 -0.98 -10.46
CA LEU A 180 3.34 -1.19 -9.62
C LEU A 180 3.30 -2.55 -8.89
N GLY A 181 2.14 -2.99 -8.42
CA GLY A 181 1.96 -4.30 -7.81
C GLY A 181 2.21 -5.45 -8.80
N ILE A 182 1.78 -5.30 -10.06
CA ILE A 182 2.08 -6.25 -11.15
C ILE A 182 3.59 -6.30 -11.42
N ILE A 183 4.25 -5.14 -11.49
CA ILE A 183 5.72 -5.07 -11.65
C ILE A 183 6.41 -5.81 -10.50
N GLY A 184 5.98 -5.59 -9.26
CA GLY A 184 6.50 -6.31 -8.10
C GLY A 184 6.33 -7.82 -8.20
N TYR A 185 5.19 -8.29 -8.71
CA TYR A 185 4.97 -9.71 -8.94
C TYR A 185 5.88 -10.29 -10.04
N LEU A 186 6.13 -9.53 -11.10
CA LEU A 186 7.11 -9.94 -12.14
C LEU A 186 8.53 -10.02 -11.57
N VAL A 187 8.93 -9.09 -10.72
CA VAL A 187 10.21 -9.14 -9.98
C VAL A 187 10.27 -10.39 -9.09
N TYR A 188 9.18 -10.70 -8.36
CA TYR A 188 9.09 -11.91 -7.56
C TYR A 188 9.29 -13.19 -8.41
N LEU A 189 8.63 -13.29 -9.56
CA LEU A 189 8.78 -14.44 -10.47
C LEU A 189 10.21 -14.55 -11.01
N TRP A 190 10.84 -13.43 -11.32
CA TRP A 190 12.23 -13.39 -11.80
C TRP A 190 13.20 -13.86 -10.71
N LEU A 191 13.06 -13.37 -9.47
CA LEU A 191 13.88 -13.79 -8.32
C LEU A 191 13.75 -15.28 -7.99
N ARG A 192 12.62 -15.90 -8.31
CA ARG A 192 12.39 -17.33 -8.08
C ARG A 192 13.00 -18.26 -9.12
N LYS A 193 13.59 -17.74 -10.20
CA LYS A 193 14.29 -18.58 -11.18
C LYS A 193 15.46 -19.33 -10.52
N PRO A 194 15.70 -20.63 -10.86
CA PRO A 194 16.65 -21.48 -10.13
C PRO A 194 18.11 -21.00 -10.08
N LYS A 195 18.46 -20.02 -10.89
CA LYS A 195 19.86 -19.53 -10.99
C LYS A 195 20.15 -18.31 -10.09
N LEU A 196 19.17 -17.75 -9.35
CA LEU A 196 19.32 -16.47 -8.64
C LEU A 196 19.19 -16.57 -7.11
N LEU A 197 18.67 -17.65 -6.55
CA LEU A 197 18.53 -17.96 -5.13
C LEU A 197 19.00 -19.40 -4.85
#